data_348977eaa93f7f4f36af5ab328ab2e43
#
_entry.id   348977eaa93f7f4f36af5ab328ab2e43
#
_cell.length_a   1.000
_cell.length_b   1.000
_cell.length_c   1.000
_cell.angle_alpha   90.00
_cell.angle_beta   90.00
_cell.angle_gamma   90.00
#
_symmetry.space_group_name_H-M   'P 1'
#
loop_
_entity.id
_entity.type
_entity.pdbx_description
1 polymer ?
#
loop_
_entity_poly.entity_id
_entity_poly.type
_entity_poly.pdbx_seq_one_letter_code
_entity_poly.pdbx_strand_id
1 'polypeptide(L)'
;ARDAMRVAGQIGFPVVLQVVSPDLPHKSDIGGVRLDLPSKSAVRNAYNSILKAVRARSSRISIAGSLVQQQLEGIEVILGATTDPQFGPVIVFGLGGIYVEALNDTVCRLIPITRQDAQSMVAEIKSAPLLNGFRGLARVDKRSIVTALSRLSTLVARFPDQLQELDINPMLVNAQGAVAVDAMALLTRSPSERKARDRRNRKSRHVGH
;
A
#
# COMPACT_ATOMS: atom_id res chain seq x y z
N ALA A 1 22.40 7.54 4.93
CA ALA A 1 22.32 7.07 6.32
C ALA A 1 22.22 8.23 7.35
N ARG A 2 23.06 9.28 7.23
CA ARG A 2 23.08 10.39 8.20
C ARG A 2 21.71 11.06 8.34
N ASP A 3 21.04 11.37 7.24
CA ASP A 3 19.72 11.99 7.24
C ASP A 3 18.65 11.05 7.78
N ALA A 4 18.69 9.76 7.43
CA ALA A 4 17.78 8.76 7.98
C ALA A 4 17.88 8.68 9.51
N MET A 5 19.08 8.66 10.07
CA MET A 5 19.29 8.69 11.53
C MET A 5 18.79 9.98 12.19
N ARG A 6 18.95 11.13 11.52
CA ARG A 6 18.45 12.43 12.01
C ARG A 6 16.93 12.44 12.05
N VAL A 7 16.29 12.04 10.94
CA VAL A 7 14.82 11.98 10.82
C VAL A 7 14.24 10.99 11.83
N ALA A 8 14.84 9.79 11.97
CA ALA A 8 14.42 8.81 12.95
C ALA A 8 14.47 9.38 14.40
N GLY A 9 15.51 10.17 14.71
CA GLY A 9 15.58 10.82 16.01
C GLY A 9 14.54 11.92 16.24
N GLN A 10 14.00 12.51 15.17
CA GLN A 10 12.90 13.49 15.24
C GLN A 10 11.52 12.82 15.37
N ILE A 11 11.32 11.69 14.69
CA ILE A 11 10.08 10.89 14.75
C ILE A 11 9.93 10.21 16.11
N GLY A 12 11.04 9.75 16.68
CA GLY A 12 11.06 8.87 17.87
C GLY A 12 11.17 7.41 17.46
N PHE A 13 11.66 6.58 18.39
CA PHE A 13 11.86 5.16 18.18
C PHE A 13 10.75 4.31 18.82
N PRO A 14 10.46 3.10 18.30
CA PRO A 14 11.04 2.47 17.12
C PRO A 14 10.55 3.07 15.82
N VAL A 15 11.35 2.90 14.74
CA VAL A 15 10.99 3.34 13.38
C VAL A 15 11.09 2.21 12.37
N VAL A 16 10.42 2.42 11.23
CA VAL A 16 10.56 1.64 10.00
C VAL A 16 11.45 2.40 9.03
N LEU A 17 12.29 1.67 8.29
CA LEU A 17 13.08 2.20 7.20
C LEU A 17 12.80 1.40 5.93
N GLN A 18 12.44 2.09 4.84
CA GLN A 18 12.25 1.45 3.54
C GLN A 18 12.96 2.20 2.41
N VAL A 19 13.36 1.47 1.37
CA VAL A 19 13.87 2.05 0.13
C VAL A 19 12.75 2.68 -0.68
N VAL A 20 13.04 3.80 -1.32
CA VAL A 20 12.16 4.44 -2.30
C VAL A 20 12.76 4.26 -3.69
N SER A 21 12.07 3.54 -4.56
CA SER A 21 12.52 3.25 -5.91
C SER A 21 11.31 3.06 -6.84
N PRO A 22 11.30 3.68 -8.03
CA PRO A 22 10.26 3.42 -9.03
C PRO A 22 10.35 2.01 -9.64
N ASP A 23 11.52 1.36 -9.52
CA ASP A 23 11.78 0.05 -10.11
C ASP A 23 11.44 -1.11 -9.16
N LEU A 24 10.99 -0.82 -7.94
CA LEU A 24 10.74 -1.80 -6.86
C LEU A 24 9.32 -1.70 -6.31
N PRO A 25 8.31 -2.27 -6.99
CA PRO A 25 6.94 -2.28 -6.47
C PRO A 25 6.80 -3.10 -5.17
N HIS A 26 7.46 -4.29 -5.10
CA HIS A 26 7.44 -5.17 -3.93
C HIS A 26 8.76 -5.09 -3.14
N LYS A 27 8.90 -4.04 -2.36
CA LYS A 27 10.15 -3.72 -1.63
C LYS A 27 10.50 -4.74 -0.55
N SER A 28 9.49 -5.33 0.09
CA SER A 28 9.66 -6.31 1.18
C SER A 28 10.35 -7.58 0.72
N ASP A 29 10.02 -8.10 -0.47
CA ASP A 29 10.53 -9.36 -1.02
C ASP A 29 12.04 -9.37 -1.23
N ILE A 30 12.61 -8.20 -1.45
CA ILE A 30 14.05 -8.03 -1.67
C ILE A 30 14.78 -7.51 -0.44
N GLY A 31 14.10 -7.47 0.71
CA GLY A 31 14.68 -6.91 1.92
C GLY A 31 14.86 -5.40 1.89
N GLY A 32 14.03 -4.69 1.10
CA GLY A 32 14.01 -3.23 0.99
C GLY A 32 13.30 -2.53 2.15
N VAL A 33 12.75 -3.28 3.10
CA VAL A 33 12.08 -2.76 4.32
C VAL A 33 12.74 -3.36 5.56
N ARG A 34 12.88 -2.55 6.61
CA ARG A 34 13.32 -2.98 7.95
C ARG A 34 12.41 -2.37 9.00
N LEU A 35 11.86 -3.24 9.81
CA LEU A 35 10.96 -2.92 10.94
C LEU A 35 11.75 -2.89 12.26
N ASP A 36 11.12 -2.41 13.31
CA ASP A 36 11.59 -2.47 14.69
C ASP A 36 13.00 -1.92 14.89
N LEU A 37 13.27 -0.74 14.35
CA LEU A 37 14.56 -0.08 14.50
C LEU A 37 14.57 0.80 15.77
N PRO A 38 15.17 0.32 16.88
CA PRO A 38 15.02 0.96 18.19
C PRO A 38 16.03 2.09 18.43
N SER A 39 16.94 2.36 17.48
CA SER A 39 18.03 3.33 17.71
C SER A 39 18.62 3.86 16.40
N LYS A 40 19.36 4.98 16.50
CA LYS A 40 20.12 5.55 15.37
C LYS A 40 21.12 4.56 14.77
N SER A 41 21.76 3.73 15.61
CA SER A 41 22.70 2.71 15.15
C SER A 41 21.99 1.60 14.35
N ALA A 42 20.80 1.16 14.81
CA ALA A 42 19.96 0.22 14.09
C ALA A 42 19.54 0.78 12.72
N VAL A 43 19.13 2.05 12.66
CA VAL A 43 18.77 2.73 11.40
C VAL A 43 19.95 2.77 10.43
N ARG A 44 21.18 3.09 10.92
CA ARG A 44 22.38 3.08 10.08
C ARG A 44 22.66 1.70 9.49
N ASN A 45 22.59 0.67 10.32
CA ASN A 45 22.85 -0.71 9.91
C ASN A 45 21.78 -1.19 8.91
N ALA A 46 20.51 -0.89 9.17
CA ALA A 46 19.39 -1.17 8.29
C ALA A 46 19.57 -0.48 6.92
N TYR A 47 19.94 0.79 6.91
CA TYR A 47 20.20 1.55 5.69
C TYR A 47 21.24 0.87 4.81
N ASN A 48 22.38 0.51 5.38
CA ASN A 48 23.46 -0.17 4.66
C ASN A 48 23.02 -1.56 4.16
N SER A 49 22.29 -2.31 4.98
CA SER A 49 21.75 -3.62 4.63
C SER A 49 20.77 -3.54 3.46
N ILE A 50 19.85 -2.59 3.48
CA ILE A 50 18.89 -2.34 2.40
C ILE A 50 19.63 -2.03 1.09
N LEU A 51 20.59 -1.10 1.13
CA LEU A 51 21.36 -0.74 -0.05
C LEU A 51 22.12 -1.94 -0.63
N LYS A 52 22.72 -2.77 0.24
CA LYS A 52 23.39 -4.00 -0.18
C LYS A 52 22.43 -4.98 -0.85
N ALA A 53 21.24 -5.20 -0.27
CA ALA A 53 20.24 -6.10 -0.80
C ALA A 53 19.72 -5.64 -2.17
N VAL A 54 19.38 -4.36 -2.32
CA VAL A 54 18.92 -3.77 -3.58
C VAL A 54 19.99 -3.88 -4.67
N ARG A 55 21.24 -3.56 -4.34
CA ARG A 55 22.35 -3.63 -5.31
C ARG A 55 22.71 -5.05 -5.71
N ALA A 56 22.53 -6.02 -4.81
CA ALA A 56 22.72 -7.44 -5.12
C ALA A 56 21.67 -7.94 -6.14
N ARG A 57 20.48 -7.36 -6.14
CA ARG A 57 19.43 -7.69 -7.12
C ARG A 57 19.75 -7.16 -8.51
N SER A 58 20.12 -5.89 -8.60
CA SER A 58 20.62 -5.26 -9.84
C SER A 58 21.29 -3.92 -9.54
N SER A 59 22.44 -3.67 -10.18
CA SER A 59 23.10 -2.36 -10.11
C SER A 59 22.34 -1.25 -10.84
N ARG A 60 21.40 -1.62 -11.72
CA ARG A 60 20.61 -0.67 -12.54
C ARG A 60 19.39 -0.11 -11.84
N ILE A 61 19.01 -0.66 -10.67
CA ILE A 61 17.86 -0.17 -9.90
C ILE A 61 18.11 1.26 -9.47
N SER A 62 17.19 2.15 -9.86
CA SER A 62 17.21 3.55 -9.45
C SER A 62 16.72 3.66 -8.01
N ILE A 63 17.52 4.24 -7.12
CA ILE A 63 17.17 4.50 -5.73
C ILE A 63 16.95 6.00 -5.60
N ALA A 64 15.68 6.42 -5.42
CA ALA A 64 15.32 7.82 -5.20
C ALA A 64 15.64 8.28 -3.78
N GLY A 65 15.67 7.35 -2.82
CA GLY A 65 15.96 7.66 -1.42
C GLY A 65 15.56 6.54 -0.46
N SER A 66 15.40 6.91 0.80
CA SER A 66 14.82 6.05 1.82
C SER A 66 13.79 6.81 2.64
N LEU A 67 12.70 6.14 2.99
CA LEU A 67 11.62 6.67 3.80
C LEU A 67 11.79 6.15 5.23
N VAL A 68 11.74 7.05 6.20
CA VAL A 68 11.72 6.74 7.64
C VAL A 68 10.32 7.02 8.15
N GLN A 69 9.70 6.04 8.78
CA GLN A 69 8.33 6.12 9.28
C GLN A 69 8.27 5.70 10.74
N GLN A 70 7.28 6.20 11.46
CA GLN A 70 6.97 5.71 12.79
C GLN A 70 6.55 4.24 12.70
N GLN A 71 7.05 3.41 13.63
CA GLN A 71 6.54 2.05 13.81
C GLN A 71 5.15 2.12 14.40
N LEU A 72 4.22 1.43 13.77
CA LEU A 72 2.85 1.29 14.25
C LEU A 72 2.53 -0.17 14.46
N GLU A 73 1.70 -0.45 15.46
CA GLU A 73 1.16 -1.78 15.74
C GLU A 73 -0.33 -1.81 15.40
N GLY A 74 -0.79 -2.94 14.91
CA GLY A 74 -2.20 -3.15 14.56
C GLY A 74 -2.41 -4.40 13.73
N ILE A 75 -3.68 -4.69 13.48
CA ILE A 75 -4.06 -5.73 12.51
C ILE A 75 -3.93 -5.14 11.11
N GLU A 76 -3.24 -5.83 10.24
CA GLU A 76 -3.12 -5.46 8.84
C GLU A 76 -4.42 -5.79 8.10
N VAL A 77 -4.96 -4.82 7.39
CA VAL A 77 -6.06 -4.99 6.44
C VAL A 77 -5.69 -4.39 5.09
N ILE A 78 -6.31 -4.88 4.04
CA ILE A 78 -6.18 -4.35 2.69
C ILE A 78 -7.48 -3.70 2.24
N LEU A 79 -7.35 -2.57 1.58
CA LEU A 79 -8.44 -1.88 0.89
C LEU A 79 -7.99 -1.62 -0.54
N GLY A 80 -8.69 -2.19 -1.49
CA GLY A 80 -8.41 -2.00 -2.90
C GLY A 80 -9.62 -1.48 -3.66
N ALA A 81 -9.36 -0.85 -4.79
CA ALA A 81 -10.38 -0.56 -5.80
C ALA A 81 -9.78 -0.81 -7.18
N THR A 82 -10.54 -1.46 -8.04
CA THR A 82 -10.15 -1.73 -9.43
C THR A 82 -11.38 -1.62 -10.34
N THR A 83 -11.17 -1.52 -11.64
CA THR A 83 -12.28 -1.47 -12.60
C THR A 83 -12.46 -2.83 -13.26
N ASP A 84 -13.58 -3.48 -12.95
CA ASP A 84 -14.01 -4.70 -13.67
C ASP A 84 -14.52 -4.32 -15.07
N PRO A 85 -14.11 -5.05 -16.13
CA PRO A 85 -14.52 -4.74 -17.50
C PRO A 85 -16.02 -4.86 -17.78
N GLN A 86 -16.76 -5.65 -17.01
CA GLN A 86 -18.19 -5.89 -17.20
C GLN A 86 -19.04 -5.10 -16.22
N PHE A 87 -18.61 -4.98 -14.97
CA PHE A 87 -19.39 -4.43 -13.87
C PHE A 87 -18.98 -3.01 -13.47
N GLY A 88 -17.85 -2.51 -13.99
CA GLY A 88 -17.34 -1.19 -13.64
C GLY A 88 -16.49 -1.22 -12.34
N PRO A 89 -16.38 -0.10 -11.63
CA PRO A 89 -15.50 0.01 -10.50
C PRO A 89 -15.99 -0.82 -9.29
N VAL A 90 -15.10 -1.60 -8.72
CA VAL A 90 -15.32 -2.43 -7.53
C VAL A 90 -14.37 -2.05 -6.42
N ILE A 91 -14.84 -2.15 -5.18
CA ILE A 91 -14.02 -2.02 -3.97
C ILE A 91 -13.82 -3.39 -3.36
N VAL A 92 -12.60 -3.63 -2.87
CA VAL A 92 -12.19 -4.87 -2.21
C VAL A 92 -11.76 -4.57 -0.79
N PHE A 93 -12.09 -5.44 0.14
CA PHE A 93 -11.65 -5.39 1.53
C PHE A 93 -11.28 -6.79 2.00
N GLY A 94 -10.22 -6.90 2.80
CA GLY A 94 -9.80 -8.15 3.41
C GLY A 94 -8.80 -7.97 4.53
N LEU A 95 -8.44 -9.09 5.17
CA LEU A 95 -7.31 -9.11 6.09
C LEU A 95 -6.01 -8.95 5.31
N GLY A 96 -5.02 -8.25 5.87
CA GLY A 96 -3.69 -8.06 5.29
C GLY A 96 -2.67 -9.08 5.75
N GLY A 97 -1.40 -8.84 5.37
CA GLY A 97 -0.28 -9.68 5.76
C GLY A 97 -0.23 -11.02 5.02
N ILE A 98 0.55 -11.96 5.56
CA ILE A 98 0.77 -13.30 4.98
C ILE A 98 -0.51 -14.15 4.84
N TYR A 99 -1.59 -13.75 5.47
CA TYR A 99 -2.86 -14.48 5.45
C TYR A 99 -3.70 -14.20 4.20
N VAL A 100 -3.48 -13.08 3.50
CA VAL A 100 -4.26 -12.68 2.31
C VAL A 100 -4.15 -13.73 1.22
N GLU A 101 -2.93 -14.13 0.88
CA GLU A 101 -2.65 -15.07 -0.20
C GLU A 101 -3.07 -16.50 0.17
N ALA A 102 -2.97 -16.87 1.46
CA ALA A 102 -3.26 -18.22 1.93
C ALA A 102 -4.75 -18.48 2.10
N LEU A 103 -5.55 -17.49 2.49
CA LEU A 103 -6.95 -17.69 2.90
C LEU A 103 -7.98 -17.17 1.90
N ASN A 104 -7.58 -16.36 0.91
CA ASN A 104 -8.50 -15.67 -0.01
C ASN A 104 -9.69 -15.05 0.72
N ASP A 105 -9.42 -14.41 1.87
CA ASP A 105 -10.44 -13.86 2.75
C ASP A 105 -10.71 -12.39 2.40
N THR A 106 -11.30 -12.21 1.23
CA THR A 106 -11.66 -10.89 0.72
C THR A 106 -13.13 -10.83 0.35
N VAL A 107 -13.70 -9.65 0.45
CA VAL A 107 -15.06 -9.34 -0.03
C VAL A 107 -15.01 -8.16 -0.99
N CYS A 108 -15.91 -8.12 -1.95
CA CYS A 108 -15.99 -7.03 -2.91
C CYS A 108 -17.42 -6.50 -3.05
N ARG A 109 -17.53 -5.23 -3.48
CA ARG A 109 -18.80 -4.55 -3.82
C ARG A 109 -18.60 -3.62 -5.00
N LEU A 110 -19.66 -3.41 -5.76
CA LEU A 110 -19.69 -2.39 -6.80
C LEU A 110 -19.67 -0.99 -6.17
N ILE A 111 -18.92 -0.08 -6.77
CA ILE A 111 -18.88 1.33 -6.36
C ILE A 111 -20.00 2.10 -7.10
N PRO A 112 -20.71 3.03 -6.41
CA PRO A 112 -20.51 3.49 -5.04
C PRO A 112 -21.13 2.58 -3.98
N ILE A 113 -20.46 2.43 -2.83
CA ILE A 113 -21.02 1.72 -1.68
C ILE A 113 -21.66 2.67 -0.67
N THR A 114 -22.67 2.18 0.04
CA THR A 114 -23.23 2.85 1.20
C THR A 114 -22.40 2.56 2.46
N ARG A 115 -22.65 3.32 3.53
CA ARG A 115 -22.06 3.02 4.84
C ARG A 115 -22.46 1.63 5.37
N GLN A 116 -23.68 1.19 5.06
CA GLN A 116 -24.18 -0.13 5.44
C GLN A 116 -23.43 -1.22 4.69
N ASP A 117 -23.17 -1.05 3.38
CA ASP A 117 -22.34 -1.99 2.61
C ASP A 117 -20.95 -2.10 3.21
N ALA A 118 -20.31 -0.97 3.55
CA ALA A 118 -19.01 -0.97 4.20
C ALA A 118 -19.02 -1.71 5.55
N GLN A 119 -20.08 -1.57 6.35
CA GLN A 119 -20.26 -2.31 7.60
C GLN A 119 -20.41 -3.82 7.34
N SER A 120 -21.20 -4.19 6.34
CA SER A 120 -21.39 -5.59 5.93
C SER A 120 -20.07 -6.20 5.46
N MET A 121 -19.31 -5.50 4.62
CA MET A 121 -17.99 -5.97 4.16
C MET A 121 -17.05 -6.31 5.32
N VAL A 122 -17.00 -5.44 6.35
CA VAL A 122 -16.16 -5.68 7.55
C VAL A 122 -16.63 -6.88 8.37
N ALA A 123 -17.91 -7.21 8.32
CA ALA A 123 -18.49 -8.33 9.04
C ALA A 123 -18.43 -9.66 8.27
N GLU A 124 -18.40 -9.62 6.95
CA GLU A 124 -18.47 -10.79 6.06
C GLU A 124 -17.14 -11.53 5.88
N ILE A 125 -15.99 -10.88 6.07
CA ILE A 125 -14.71 -11.58 6.00
C ILE A 125 -14.66 -12.68 7.07
N LYS A 126 -14.11 -13.84 6.73
CA LYS A 126 -14.01 -14.99 7.66
C LYS A 126 -13.17 -14.65 8.89
N SER A 127 -12.19 -13.78 8.70
CA SER A 127 -11.31 -13.26 9.75
C SER A 127 -11.92 -12.13 10.60
N ALA A 128 -13.18 -11.74 10.39
CA ALA A 128 -13.86 -10.72 11.19
C ALA A 128 -13.77 -10.92 12.73
N PRO A 129 -13.74 -12.16 13.28
CA PRO A 129 -13.49 -12.37 14.69
C PRO A 129 -12.18 -11.78 15.21
N LEU A 130 -11.11 -11.71 14.40
CA LEU A 130 -9.83 -11.11 14.76
C LEU A 130 -9.98 -9.61 15.04
N LEU A 131 -10.84 -8.94 14.28
CA LEU A 131 -11.13 -7.51 14.46
C LEU A 131 -11.92 -7.21 15.75
N ASN A 132 -12.52 -8.24 16.37
CA ASN A 132 -13.24 -8.10 17.64
C ASN A 132 -12.35 -8.28 18.87
N GLY A 133 -11.08 -8.61 18.65
CA GLY A 133 -10.16 -9.07 19.68
C GLY A 133 -10.20 -10.60 19.83
N PHE A 134 -9.05 -11.23 19.70
CA PHE A 134 -8.91 -12.68 19.75
C PHE A 134 -7.62 -13.06 20.48
N ARG A 135 -7.70 -13.97 21.47
CA ARG A 135 -6.56 -14.52 22.21
C ARG A 135 -5.55 -13.46 22.71
N GLY A 136 -6.06 -12.38 23.32
CA GLY A 136 -5.20 -11.32 23.86
C GLY A 136 -4.92 -10.16 22.93
N LEU A 137 -5.32 -10.24 21.64
CA LEU A 137 -5.31 -9.09 20.76
C LEU A 137 -6.42 -8.10 21.17
N ALA A 138 -6.09 -6.82 21.19
CA ALA A 138 -7.07 -5.78 21.48
C ALA A 138 -8.09 -5.66 20.34
N ARG A 139 -9.33 -5.29 20.69
CA ARG A 139 -10.36 -4.96 19.71
C ARG A 139 -9.94 -3.73 18.91
N VAL A 140 -10.10 -3.78 17.58
CA VAL A 140 -9.80 -2.64 16.71
C VAL A 140 -10.99 -1.69 16.53
N ASP A 141 -10.71 -0.45 16.15
CA ASP A 141 -11.74 0.51 15.74
C ASP A 141 -12.28 0.20 14.34
N LYS A 142 -13.31 -0.64 14.27
CA LYS A 142 -13.96 -0.97 13.00
C LYS A 142 -14.62 0.25 12.32
N ARG A 143 -14.96 1.31 13.08
CA ARG A 143 -15.55 2.52 12.49
C ARG A 143 -14.57 3.23 11.58
N SER A 144 -13.28 3.17 11.90
CA SER A 144 -12.23 3.73 11.06
C SER A 144 -12.09 2.96 9.74
N ILE A 145 -12.25 1.62 9.75
CA ILE A 145 -12.26 0.79 8.52
C ILE A 145 -13.47 1.19 7.64
N VAL A 146 -14.68 1.23 8.22
CA VAL A 146 -15.89 1.63 7.51
C VAL A 146 -15.75 3.03 6.89
N THR A 147 -15.13 3.95 7.63
CA THR A 147 -14.88 5.31 7.15
C THR A 147 -13.88 5.31 5.99
N ALA A 148 -12.81 4.51 6.07
CA ALA A 148 -11.82 4.38 5.00
C ALA A 148 -12.45 3.79 3.72
N LEU A 149 -13.24 2.72 3.83
CA LEU A 149 -13.98 2.12 2.72
C LEU A 149 -14.92 3.13 2.05
N SER A 150 -15.72 3.85 2.84
CA SER A 150 -16.64 4.86 2.30
C SER A 150 -15.91 5.99 1.58
N ARG A 151 -14.77 6.46 2.12
CA ARG A 151 -13.95 7.49 1.49
C ARG A 151 -13.29 6.99 0.22
N LEU A 152 -12.78 5.76 0.22
CA LEU A 152 -12.19 5.14 -0.97
C LEU A 152 -13.24 5.01 -2.08
N SER A 153 -14.44 4.52 -1.77
CA SER A 153 -15.55 4.43 -2.73
C SER A 153 -15.90 5.80 -3.31
N THR A 154 -15.99 6.84 -2.46
CA THR A 154 -16.26 8.22 -2.90
C THR A 154 -15.15 8.75 -3.84
N LEU A 155 -13.89 8.48 -3.49
CA LEU A 155 -12.74 8.89 -4.31
C LEU A 155 -12.81 8.24 -5.70
N VAL A 156 -13.01 6.92 -5.77
CA VAL A 156 -13.06 6.18 -7.04
C VAL A 156 -14.26 6.61 -7.88
N ALA A 157 -15.44 6.76 -7.27
CA ALA A 157 -16.63 7.24 -7.96
C ALA A 157 -16.46 8.66 -8.56
N ARG A 158 -15.60 9.48 -7.96
CA ARG A 158 -15.33 10.85 -8.45
C ARG A 158 -14.37 10.89 -9.64
N PHE A 159 -13.54 9.85 -9.81
CA PHE A 159 -12.49 9.81 -10.85
C PHE A 159 -12.53 8.51 -11.67
N PRO A 160 -13.71 8.10 -12.22
CA PRO A 160 -13.90 6.79 -12.83
C PRO A 160 -12.99 6.55 -14.04
N ASP A 161 -12.70 7.60 -14.82
CA ASP A 161 -11.89 7.51 -16.04
C ASP A 161 -10.40 7.72 -15.82
N GLN A 162 -10.01 8.16 -14.63
CA GLN A 162 -8.64 8.54 -14.30
C GLN A 162 -7.95 7.54 -13.39
N LEU A 163 -8.69 6.86 -12.53
CA LEU A 163 -8.19 5.90 -11.57
C LEU A 163 -8.54 4.49 -12.02
N GLN A 164 -7.53 3.76 -12.51
CA GLN A 164 -7.69 2.37 -12.94
C GLN A 164 -7.64 1.41 -11.75
N GLU A 165 -6.75 1.67 -10.81
CA GLU A 165 -6.54 0.85 -9.63
C GLU A 165 -6.05 1.71 -8.48
N LEU A 166 -6.49 1.41 -7.27
CA LEU A 166 -5.95 1.96 -6.04
C LEU A 166 -5.85 0.83 -5.02
N ASP A 167 -4.67 0.66 -4.45
CA ASP A 167 -4.40 -0.34 -3.42
C ASP A 167 -3.82 0.35 -2.19
N ILE A 168 -4.40 0.11 -1.02
CA ILE A 168 -3.90 0.49 0.30
C ILE A 168 -3.52 -0.80 1.00
N ASN A 169 -2.21 -1.10 1.03
CA ASN A 169 -1.70 -2.37 1.51
C ASN A 169 -0.28 -2.22 2.11
N PRO A 170 -0.16 -2.33 3.44
CA PRO A 170 -1.24 -2.53 4.39
C PRO A 170 -1.87 -1.22 4.92
N MET A 171 -3.09 -1.33 5.44
CA MET A 171 -3.62 -0.39 6.40
C MET A 171 -3.60 -1.05 7.78
N LEU A 172 -2.92 -0.44 8.75
CA LEU A 172 -2.86 -0.91 10.14
C LEU A 172 -4.04 -0.37 10.92
N VAL A 173 -4.73 -1.27 11.62
CA VAL A 173 -5.91 -0.93 12.43
C VAL A 173 -5.71 -1.40 13.87
N ASN A 174 -5.91 -0.49 14.81
CA ASN A 174 -5.85 -0.76 16.25
C ASN A 174 -7.04 -0.11 16.98
N ALA A 175 -6.99 -0.06 18.31
CA ALA A 175 -8.05 0.52 19.12
C ALA A 175 -8.19 2.05 18.95
N GLN A 176 -7.14 2.73 18.46
CA GLN A 176 -7.08 4.18 18.27
C GLN A 176 -7.56 4.62 16.87
N GLY A 177 -7.61 3.69 15.91
CA GLY A 177 -8.04 4.00 14.54
C GLY A 177 -7.35 3.17 13.46
N ALA A 178 -7.31 3.72 12.26
CA ALA A 178 -6.69 3.10 11.08
C ALA A 178 -5.70 4.06 10.42
N VAL A 179 -4.55 3.53 10.01
CA VAL A 179 -3.50 4.28 9.32
C VAL A 179 -3.06 3.53 8.07
N ALA A 180 -3.18 4.17 6.92
CA ALA A 180 -2.59 3.66 5.67
C ALA A 180 -1.06 3.74 5.76
N VAL A 181 -0.39 2.62 5.60
CA VAL A 181 1.08 2.53 5.70
C VAL A 181 1.72 2.64 4.32
N ASP A 182 1.14 2.00 3.34
CA ASP A 182 1.53 2.13 1.93
C ASP A 182 0.28 2.22 1.05
N ALA A 183 0.41 2.93 -0.08
CA ALA A 183 -0.66 3.06 -1.05
C ALA A 183 -0.06 3.17 -2.46
N MET A 184 -0.71 2.51 -3.41
CA MET A 184 -0.39 2.56 -4.83
C MET A 184 -1.63 2.97 -5.62
N ALA A 185 -1.45 3.87 -6.58
CA ALA A 185 -2.50 4.24 -7.52
C ALA A 185 -2.01 4.06 -8.96
N LEU A 186 -2.79 3.35 -9.76
CA LEU A 186 -2.57 3.23 -11.19
C LEU A 186 -3.57 4.16 -11.91
N LEU A 187 -3.03 5.17 -12.56
CA LEU A 187 -3.84 6.15 -13.28
C LEU A 187 -3.98 5.76 -14.75
N THR A 188 -5.18 5.96 -15.29
CA THR A 188 -5.41 5.86 -16.72
C THR A 188 -4.70 7.01 -17.42
N ARG A 189 -3.88 6.70 -18.41
CA ARG A 189 -3.21 7.74 -19.20
C ARG A 189 -4.21 8.58 -19.95
N SER A 190 -4.05 9.89 -19.91
CA SER A 190 -4.89 10.80 -20.66
C SER A 190 -4.79 10.52 -22.19
N PRO A 191 -5.83 10.81 -22.97
CA PRO A 191 -5.77 10.64 -24.43
C PRO A 191 -4.61 11.41 -25.09
N SER A 192 -4.18 12.52 -24.51
CA SER A 192 -3.04 13.32 -24.95
C SER A 192 -1.70 12.58 -24.72
N GLU A 193 -1.52 11.92 -23.59
CA GLU A 193 -0.32 11.14 -23.27
C GLU A 193 -0.24 9.85 -24.10
N ARG A 194 -1.37 9.20 -24.38
CA ARG A 194 -1.45 8.06 -25.32
C ARG A 194 -0.98 8.48 -26.72
N LYS A 195 -1.49 9.59 -27.26
CA LYS A 195 -1.07 10.13 -28.56
C LYS A 195 0.41 10.53 -28.60
N ALA A 196 0.93 11.10 -27.52
CA ALA A 196 2.35 11.48 -27.44
C ALA A 196 3.29 10.27 -27.47
N ARG A 197 2.93 9.19 -26.78
CA ARG A 197 3.71 7.94 -26.76
C ARG A 197 3.68 7.24 -28.12
N ASP A 198 2.50 7.17 -28.76
CA ASP A 198 2.36 6.56 -30.07
C ASP A 198 3.19 7.30 -31.14
N ARG A 199 3.26 8.62 -31.03
CA ARG A 199 4.16 9.44 -31.87
C ARG A 199 5.65 9.16 -31.60
N ARG A 200 6.07 8.95 -30.33
CA ARG A 200 7.45 8.59 -29.98
C ARG A 200 7.80 7.19 -30.49
N ASN A 201 6.91 6.21 -30.29
CA ASN A 201 7.12 4.85 -30.76
C ASN A 201 7.15 4.74 -32.29
N ARG A 202 6.39 5.56 -33.01
CA ARG A 202 6.48 5.63 -34.49
C ARG A 202 7.80 6.24 -34.97
N LYS A 203 8.32 7.26 -34.27
CA LYS A 203 9.62 7.86 -34.61
C LYS A 203 10.80 6.91 -34.38
N SER A 204 10.76 6.11 -33.29
CA SER A 204 11.83 5.14 -33.01
C SER A 204 11.87 3.95 -33.97
N ARG A 205 10.75 3.62 -34.61
CA ARG A 205 10.68 2.56 -35.63
C ARG A 205 11.14 3.00 -37.03
N HIS A 206 11.28 4.32 -37.27
CA HIS A 206 11.73 4.86 -38.57
C HIS A 206 13.21 5.26 -38.59
N VAL A 207 13.94 5.09 -37.50
CA VAL A 207 15.40 5.41 -37.39
C VAL A 207 16.27 4.14 -37.43
N GLY A 208 15.67 2.98 -37.67
CA GLY A 208 16.36 1.67 -37.73
C GLY A 208 16.32 1.02 -39.13
N HIS A 209 16.69 1.79 -40.15
CA HIS A 209 17.04 1.25 -41.48
C HIS A 209 18.26 1.98 -42.00
#